data_8c17b2e7a48f8e05b1e45d363ad751de
#
_entry.id   8c17b2e7a48f8e05b1e45d363ad751de
#
_cell.length_a   1.000
_cell.length_b   1.000
_cell.length_c   1.000
_cell.angle_alpha   90.00
_cell.angle_beta   90.00
_cell.angle_gamma   90.00
#
_symmetry.space_group_name_H-M   'P 1'
#
loop_
_entity.id
_entity.type
_entity.pdbx_description
1 polymer ?
#
loop_
_entity_poly.entity_id
_entity_poly.type
_entity_poly.pdbx_seq_one_letter_code
_entity_poly.pdbx_strand_id
1 'polypeptide(L)'
;DRGLRVRAGQELTHFRLLPGEEVRGPLVALLFYEGDWITGQNVWRRWMVAHNLPRPGGSLPAPQLAGGSNRHTVEMQDANEENQKTFLKRDLDAGVKLDYWWMDAGWYPFQKNWVQTGTWEPDPARFPRGLAPVAEAAHARGVKTIVWFEPERVAPGSWLYQNRPEWLLGKDGRDKLLFLGNPEAWKWLVERVSTLIREQGIDLYRQDFNFEPLALWRDNDAED
;
A
#
# COMPACT_ATOMS: atom_id res chain seq x y z
N ASP A 1 -23.22 -8.92 -38.04
CA ASP A 1 -23.42 -9.05 -36.60
C ASP A 1 -22.40 -8.18 -35.87
N ARG A 2 -22.89 -7.18 -35.16
CA ARG A 2 -22.08 -6.34 -34.28
C ARG A 2 -22.29 -6.80 -32.82
N GLY A 3 -21.91 -8.06 -32.54
CA GLY A 3 -22.02 -8.60 -31.19
C GLY A 3 -20.82 -8.15 -30.33
N LEU A 4 -21.09 -7.72 -29.10
CA LEU A 4 -20.06 -7.51 -28.05
C LEU A 4 -19.84 -8.84 -27.33
N ARG A 5 -18.59 -9.29 -27.27
CA ARG A 5 -18.18 -10.43 -26.44
C ARG A 5 -17.36 -9.93 -25.26
N VAL A 6 -17.83 -10.18 -24.06
CA VAL A 6 -17.11 -9.90 -22.82
C VAL A 6 -16.57 -11.22 -22.26
N ARG A 7 -15.29 -11.24 -21.89
CA ARG A 7 -14.65 -12.35 -21.16
C ARG A 7 -14.07 -11.78 -19.89
N ALA A 8 -14.36 -12.41 -18.77
CA ALA A 8 -13.84 -12.04 -17.47
C ALA A 8 -13.67 -13.30 -16.61
N GLY A 9 -12.59 -13.38 -15.88
CA GLY A 9 -12.26 -14.53 -15.05
C GLY A 9 -10.78 -14.61 -14.78
N GLN A 10 -10.34 -15.70 -14.21
CA GLN A 10 -8.95 -16.00 -13.95
C GLN A 10 -8.32 -16.63 -15.20
N GLU A 11 -7.15 -16.13 -15.60
CA GLU A 11 -6.36 -16.71 -16.69
C GLU A 11 -5.49 -17.88 -16.16
N LEU A 12 -5.20 -18.82 -17.07
CA LEU A 12 -4.20 -19.87 -16.87
C LEU A 12 -4.37 -20.61 -15.53
N THR A 13 -5.57 -21.08 -15.27
CA THR A 13 -5.88 -21.88 -14.09
C THR A 13 -5.28 -23.29 -14.22
N HIS A 14 -3.98 -23.39 -14.12
CA HIS A 14 -3.24 -24.66 -14.07
C HIS A 14 -2.99 -25.04 -12.60
N PHE A 15 -4.05 -25.39 -11.89
CA PHE A 15 -3.94 -25.86 -10.52
C PHE A 15 -4.90 -27.03 -10.28
N ARG A 16 -4.57 -27.85 -9.32
CA ARG A 16 -5.38 -28.99 -8.88
C ARG A 16 -6.03 -28.65 -7.55
N LEU A 17 -7.33 -28.91 -7.44
CA LEU A 17 -8.03 -28.91 -6.16
C LEU A 17 -7.98 -30.30 -5.55
N LEU A 18 -7.56 -30.39 -4.31
CA LEU A 18 -7.59 -31.62 -3.53
C LEU A 18 -9.02 -31.89 -3.03
N PRO A 19 -9.38 -33.15 -2.73
CA PRO A 19 -10.70 -33.49 -2.18
C PRO A 19 -11.01 -32.68 -0.91
N GLY A 20 -12.12 -31.95 -0.93
CA GLY A 20 -12.54 -31.08 0.19
C GLY A 20 -11.94 -29.68 0.19
N GLU A 21 -11.06 -29.35 -0.74
CA GLU A 21 -10.50 -28.01 -0.90
C GLU A 21 -11.47 -27.12 -1.66
N GLU A 22 -11.67 -25.89 -1.15
CA GLU A 22 -12.48 -24.85 -1.78
C GLU A 22 -11.62 -23.62 -2.07
N VAL A 23 -11.73 -23.08 -3.29
CA VAL A 23 -11.03 -21.88 -3.73
C VAL A 23 -12.03 -20.84 -4.18
N ARG A 24 -11.90 -19.62 -3.68
CA ARG A 24 -12.72 -18.49 -4.13
C ARG A 24 -12.17 -17.92 -5.43
N GLY A 25 -12.95 -18.01 -6.50
CA GLY A 25 -12.66 -17.32 -7.76
C GLY A 25 -12.95 -15.80 -7.68
N PRO A 26 -12.53 -15.04 -8.71
CA PRO A 26 -12.84 -13.62 -8.79
C PRO A 26 -14.34 -13.39 -8.94
N LEU A 27 -14.86 -12.37 -8.24
CA LEU A 27 -16.22 -11.87 -8.46
C LEU A 27 -16.23 -10.95 -9.68
N VAL A 28 -17.08 -11.27 -10.65
CA VAL A 28 -17.29 -10.42 -11.83
C VAL A 28 -18.67 -9.81 -11.75
N ALA A 29 -18.75 -8.49 -11.76
CA ALA A 29 -20.01 -7.75 -11.80
C ALA A 29 -20.18 -7.05 -13.14
N LEU A 30 -21.33 -7.25 -13.78
CA LEU A 30 -21.75 -6.58 -15.01
C LEU A 30 -22.97 -5.72 -14.71
N LEU A 31 -22.89 -4.42 -15.04
CA LEU A 31 -23.98 -3.48 -14.86
C LEU A 31 -24.40 -2.92 -16.21
N PHE A 32 -25.67 -3.11 -16.55
CA PHE A 32 -26.30 -2.50 -17.72
C PHE A 32 -26.96 -1.18 -17.32
N TYR A 33 -26.84 -0.17 -18.17
CA TYR A 33 -27.44 1.14 -17.94
C TYR A 33 -27.95 1.75 -19.25
N GLU A 34 -28.88 2.67 -19.12
CA GLU A 34 -29.35 3.54 -20.19
C GLU A 34 -28.91 4.97 -19.92
N GLY A 35 -28.62 5.73 -21.00
CA GLY A 35 -28.14 7.10 -20.90
C GLY A 35 -26.67 7.27 -21.25
N ASP A 36 -26.10 8.37 -20.80
CA ASP A 36 -24.72 8.75 -21.06
C ASP A 36 -23.71 8.03 -20.13
N TRP A 37 -22.43 8.23 -20.38
CA TRP A 37 -21.37 7.63 -19.57
C TRP A 37 -21.38 8.10 -18.11
N ILE A 38 -21.85 9.34 -17.82
CA ILE A 38 -22.00 9.85 -16.45
C ILE A 38 -23.04 9.04 -15.69
N THR A 39 -24.16 8.72 -16.36
CA THR A 39 -25.19 7.83 -15.82
C THR A 39 -24.62 6.46 -15.49
N GLY A 40 -23.84 5.88 -16.42
CA GLY A 40 -23.14 4.61 -16.19
C GLY A 40 -22.21 4.65 -14.98
N GLN A 41 -21.40 5.70 -14.85
CA GLN A 41 -20.53 5.90 -13.69
C GLN A 41 -21.31 6.01 -12.38
N ASN A 42 -22.45 6.70 -12.39
CA ASN A 42 -23.28 6.85 -11.20
C ASN A 42 -24.00 5.54 -10.81
N VAL A 43 -24.41 4.72 -11.79
CA VAL A 43 -24.93 3.37 -11.53
C VAL A 43 -23.86 2.52 -10.85
N TRP A 44 -22.61 2.54 -11.36
CA TRP A 44 -21.49 1.82 -10.79
C TRP A 44 -21.16 2.30 -9.37
N ARG A 45 -21.06 3.61 -9.13
CA ARG A 45 -20.81 4.16 -7.80
C ARG A 45 -21.86 3.74 -6.77
N ARG A 46 -23.13 3.78 -7.14
CA ARG A 46 -24.22 3.33 -6.25
C ARG A 46 -24.07 1.85 -5.90
N TRP A 47 -23.74 1.02 -6.89
CA TRP A 47 -23.50 -0.40 -6.65
C TRP A 47 -22.30 -0.62 -5.71
N MET A 48 -21.18 0.06 -5.94
CA MET A 48 -19.99 -0.02 -5.08
C MET A 48 -20.31 0.39 -3.65
N VAL A 49 -21.02 1.49 -3.45
CA VAL A 49 -21.45 1.96 -2.13
C VAL A 49 -22.38 0.95 -1.45
N ALA A 50 -23.30 0.34 -2.19
CA ALA A 50 -24.27 -0.60 -1.63
C ALA A 50 -23.64 -1.95 -1.24
N HIS A 51 -22.69 -2.45 -2.04
CA HIS A 51 -22.28 -3.86 -1.98
C HIS A 51 -20.79 -4.09 -1.72
N ASN A 52 -19.92 -3.13 -1.98
CA ASN A 52 -18.48 -3.35 -1.98
C ASN A 52 -17.70 -2.51 -0.96
N LEU A 53 -18.17 -1.31 -0.60
CA LEU A 53 -17.46 -0.47 0.36
C LEU A 53 -17.48 -1.10 1.76
N PRO A 54 -16.32 -1.14 2.44
CA PRO A 54 -16.23 -1.55 3.83
C PRO A 54 -17.14 -0.70 4.73
N ARG A 55 -17.73 -1.33 5.73
CA ARG A 55 -18.61 -0.69 6.73
C ARG A 55 -18.10 -0.97 8.15
N PRO A 56 -17.00 -0.33 8.58
CA PRO A 56 -16.53 -0.47 9.95
C PRO A 56 -17.65 -0.09 10.94
N GLY A 57 -17.94 -0.98 11.88
CA GLY A 57 -19.05 -0.74 12.81
C GLY A 57 -20.45 -0.73 12.17
N GLY A 58 -20.60 -1.29 10.94
CA GLY A 58 -21.88 -1.41 10.25
C GLY A 58 -22.30 -0.18 9.43
N SER A 59 -21.55 0.92 9.48
CA SER A 59 -21.88 2.17 8.79
C SER A 59 -20.87 2.52 7.71
N LEU A 60 -21.32 3.24 6.67
CA LEU A 60 -20.40 3.82 5.70
C LEU A 60 -19.51 4.85 6.39
N PRO A 61 -18.18 4.81 6.17
CA PRO A 61 -17.30 5.85 6.68
C PRO A 61 -17.63 7.20 6.03
N ALA A 62 -17.51 8.27 6.79
CA ALA A 62 -17.58 9.62 6.23
C ALA A 62 -16.42 9.84 5.24
N PRO A 63 -16.61 10.66 4.19
CA PRO A 63 -15.52 11.10 3.34
C PRO A 63 -14.43 11.77 4.18
N GLN A 64 -13.17 11.45 3.88
CA GLN A 64 -12.01 11.94 4.62
C GLN A 64 -11.06 12.66 3.67
N LEU A 65 -10.44 13.74 4.15
CA LEU A 65 -9.48 14.53 3.41
C LEU A 65 -8.07 14.26 3.93
N ALA A 66 -7.19 13.78 3.05
CA ALA A 66 -5.78 13.62 3.34
C ALA A 66 -4.96 14.67 2.61
N GLY A 67 -4.00 15.27 3.31
CA GLY A 67 -2.96 16.13 2.75
C GLY A 67 -1.60 15.47 2.88
N GLY A 68 -0.64 15.89 2.07
CA GLY A 68 0.73 15.39 2.07
C GLY A 68 1.70 16.30 1.35
N SER A 69 2.97 16.00 1.41
CA SER A 69 4.04 16.86 0.90
C SER A 69 4.64 16.44 -0.44
N ASN A 70 4.06 15.49 -1.15
CA ASN A 70 4.63 14.89 -2.37
C ASN A 70 4.99 15.92 -3.44
N ARG A 71 4.26 17.01 -3.53
CA ARG A 71 4.56 18.11 -4.47
C ARG A 71 5.75 18.98 -4.06
N HIS A 72 6.11 18.95 -2.78
CA HIS A 72 7.18 19.75 -2.21
C HIS A 72 8.51 18.98 -2.11
N THR A 73 8.44 17.65 -2.20
CA THR A 73 9.59 16.75 -2.12
C THR A 73 9.51 15.73 -3.26
N VAL A 74 10.60 15.52 -3.98
CA VAL A 74 10.63 14.61 -5.13
C VAL A 74 10.38 13.18 -4.64
N GLU A 75 9.20 12.64 -4.90
CA GLU A 75 8.78 11.31 -4.46
C GLU A 75 9.10 11.04 -2.98
N MET A 76 8.88 12.04 -2.15
CA MET A 76 9.23 12.02 -0.71
C MET A 76 10.72 11.82 -0.41
N GLN A 77 11.59 11.88 -1.40
CA GLN A 77 13.04 11.62 -1.22
C GLN A 77 13.70 12.62 -0.29
N ASP A 78 13.26 13.88 -0.33
CA ASP A 78 13.74 14.95 0.54
C ASP A 78 12.90 15.11 1.82
N ALA A 79 11.90 14.26 2.00
CA ALA A 79 11.08 14.30 3.21
C ALA A 79 11.92 14.06 4.45
N ASN A 80 11.72 14.90 5.45
CA ASN A 80 12.37 14.80 6.75
C ASN A 80 11.42 15.30 7.85
N GLU A 81 11.76 15.03 9.09
CA GLU A 81 10.95 15.41 10.24
C GLU A 81 10.51 16.88 10.20
N GLU A 82 11.43 17.78 9.89
CA GLU A 82 11.18 19.22 9.98
C GLU A 82 10.28 19.74 8.85
N ASN A 83 10.52 19.31 7.60
CA ASN A 83 9.69 19.75 6.50
C ASN A 83 8.28 19.14 6.53
N GLN A 84 8.12 17.90 7.02
CA GLN A 84 6.79 17.31 7.20
C GLN A 84 5.95 18.12 8.21
N LYS A 85 6.51 18.49 9.35
CA LYS A 85 5.84 19.35 10.34
C LYS A 85 5.53 20.74 9.78
N THR A 86 6.46 21.29 9.01
CA THR A 86 6.32 22.63 8.40
C THR A 86 5.17 22.65 7.39
N PHE A 87 5.09 21.67 6.50
CA PHE A 87 4.03 21.60 5.49
C PHE A 87 2.66 21.34 6.12
N LEU A 88 2.57 20.39 7.05
CA LEU A 88 1.36 20.15 7.83
C LEU A 88 0.87 21.45 8.49
N LYS A 89 1.77 22.15 9.18
CA LYS A 89 1.43 23.42 9.84
C LYS A 89 0.91 24.46 8.85
N ARG A 90 1.55 24.63 7.71
CA ARG A 90 1.15 25.62 6.67
C ARG A 90 -0.24 25.34 6.13
N ASP A 91 -0.56 24.07 5.84
CA ASP A 91 -1.87 23.69 5.33
C ASP A 91 -2.97 24.00 6.37
N LEU A 92 -2.73 23.61 7.62
CA LEU A 92 -3.69 23.85 8.70
C LEU A 92 -3.86 25.34 9.03
N ASP A 93 -2.78 26.12 9.03
CA ASP A 93 -2.82 27.58 9.27
C ASP A 93 -3.48 28.32 8.09
N ALA A 94 -3.43 27.78 6.89
CA ALA A 94 -4.18 28.24 5.73
C ALA A 94 -5.68 27.88 5.76
N GLY A 95 -6.12 27.16 6.80
CA GLY A 95 -7.53 26.78 6.99
C GLY A 95 -7.95 25.50 6.27
N VAL A 96 -7.00 24.71 5.72
CA VAL A 96 -7.31 23.41 5.15
C VAL A 96 -7.72 22.45 6.28
N LYS A 97 -8.90 21.86 6.12
CA LYS A 97 -9.41 20.89 7.10
C LYS A 97 -8.94 19.48 6.68
N LEU A 98 -7.93 18.96 7.37
CA LEU A 98 -7.40 17.63 7.12
C LEU A 98 -7.90 16.66 8.18
N ASP A 99 -8.28 15.46 7.73
CA ASP A 99 -8.49 14.30 8.60
C ASP A 99 -7.18 13.53 8.79
N TYR A 100 -6.34 13.50 7.73
CA TYR A 100 -5.07 12.78 7.73
C TYR A 100 -3.93 13.61 7.12
N TRP A 101 -2.74 13.47 7.72
CA TRP A 101 -1.46 13.80 7.10
C TRP A 101 -0.83 12.53 6.53
N TRP A 102 -0.53 12.55 5.23
CA TRP A 102 -0.04 11.39 4.50
C TRP A 102 1.46 11.51 4.23
N MET A 103 2.22 10.61 4.85
CA MET A 103 3.62 10.36 4.50
C MET A 103 3.68 9.23 3.48
N ASP A 104 3.99 9.57 2.24
CA ASP A 104 4.13 8.64 1.13
C ASP A 104 5.51 7.95 1.17
N ALA A 105 5.90 7.26 0.09
CA ALA A 105 7.16 6.53 -0.04
C ALA A 105 8.40 7.37 0.32
N GLY A 106 9.50 6.70 0.71
CA GLY A 106 10.79 7.33 0.89
C GLY A 106 11.13 7.75 2.33
N TRP A 107 10.30 7.45 3.33
CA TRP A 107 10.63 7.69 4.74
C TRP A 107 11.70 6.75 5.32
N TYR A 108 11.99 5.65 4.64
CA TYR A 108 13.00 4.64 4.96
C TYR A 108 14.35 4.94 4.29
N PRO A 109 15.47 4.33 4.73
CA PRO A 109 16.77 4.51 4.07
C PRO A 109 16.77 3.99 2.63
N PHE A 110 17.35 4.78 1.73
CA PHE A 110 17.63 4.39 0.36
C PHE A 110 18.92 5.05 -0.15
N GLN A 111 19.56 4.47 -1.16
CA GLN A 111 20.78 5.01 -1.76
C GLN A 111 20.51 5.80 -3.05
N LYS A 112 19.48 5.40 -3.81
CA LYS A 112 19.17 5.97 -5.12
C LYS A 112 17.87 6.77 -5.10
N ASN A 113 16.77 6.12 -4.77
CA ASN A 113 15.44 6.73 -4.75
C ASN A 113 14.48 5.88 -3.92
N TRP A 114 13.26 6.35 -3.75
CA TRP A 114 12.21 5.73 -2.94
C TRP A 114 11.83 4.30 -3.34
N VAL A 115 12.08 3.89 -4.58
CA VAL A 115 11.77 2.50 -5.04
C VAL A 115 12.70 1.47 -4.42
N GLN A 116 13.75 1.89 -3.70
CA GLN A 116 14.62 0.98 -2.95
C GLN A 116 13.96 0.50 -1.65
N THR A 117 12.82 -0.14 -1.79
CA THR A 117 12.02 -0.74 -0.72
C THR A 117 12.69 -1.96 -0.09
N GLY A 118 12.27 -2.35 1.12
CA GLY A 118 12.78 -3.54 1.81
C GLY A 118 13.61 -3.24 3.06
N THR A 119 13.72 -1.95 3.43
CA THR A 119 14.25 -1.52 4.74
C THR A 119 13.16 -0.75 5.47
N TRP A 120 12.35 -1.44 6.22
CA TRP A 120 11.18 -0.85 6.89
C TRP A 120 11.57 -0.29 8.26
N GLU A 121 12.38 0.76 8.24
CA GLU A 121 12.82 1.55 9.38
C GLU A 121 12.85 3.02 8.97
N PRO A 122 12.54 3.99 9.87
CA PRO A 122 12.73 5.39 9.55
C PRO A 122 14.20 5.69 9.25
N ASP A 123 14.44 6.48 8.20
CA ASP A 123 15.81 6.91 7.86
C ASP A 123 16.37 7.82 8.97
N PRO A 124 17.42 7.39 9.70
CA PRO A 124 17.91 8.15 10.85
C PRO A 124 18.51 9.51 10.48
N ALA A 125 18.94 9.71 9.23
CA ALA A 125 19.46 11.00 8.78
C ALA A 125 18.35 12.03 8.58
N ARG A 126 17.18 11.62 8.13
CA ARG A 126 16.04 12.49 7.84
C ARG A 126 14.98 12.48 8.93
N PHE A 127 14.87 11.39 9.65
CA PHE A 127 13.93 11.19 10.77
C PHE A 127 14.70 10.67 12.00
N PRO A 128 15.56 11.50 12.64
CA PRO A 128 16.46 11.04 13.71
C PRO A 128 15.72 10.56 14.96
N ARG A 129 14.45 10.93 15.12
CA ARG A 129 13.57 10.48 16.20
C ARG A 129 12.43 9.59 15.70
N GLY A 130 12.59 8.99 14.51
CA GLY A 130 11.54 8.25 13.84
C GLY A 130 10.44 9.14 13.28
N LEU A 131 9.28 8.55 12.97
CA LEU A 131 8.11 9.26 12.44
C LEU A 131 7.22 9.84 13.58
N ALA A 132 7.42 9.40 14.82
CA ALA A 132 6.61 9.82 15.97
C ALA A 132 6.49 11.35 16.12
N PRO A 133 7.53 12.18 15.96
CA PRO A 133 7.41 13.63 16.09
C PRO A 133 6.48 14.25 15.01
N VAL A 134 6.36 13.65 13.84
CA VAL A 134 5.41 14.10 12.81
C VAL A 134 3.99 13.72 13.21
N ALA A 135 3.80 12.49 13.70
CA ALA A 135 2.52 12.01 14.19
C ALA A 135 2.03 12.85 15.40
N GLU A 136 2.91 13.13 16.36
CA GLU A 136 2.60 13.98 17.51
C GLU A 136 2.15 15.39 17.09
N ALA A 137 2.85 15.99 16.11
CA ALA A 137 2.50 17.31 15.58
C ALA A 137 1.12 17.29 14.87
N ALA A 138 0.78 16.21 14.17
CA ALA A 138 -0.52 16.02 13.55
C ALA A 138 -1.61 15.82 14.62
N HIS A 139 -1.40 14.91 15.57
CA HIS A 139 -2.34 14.60 16.65
C HIS A 139 -2.65 15.82 17.53
N ALA A 140 -1.66 16.66 17.82
CA ALA A 140 -1.86 17.92 18.55
C ALA A 140 -2.82 18.89 17.84
N ARG A 141 -3.07 18.72 16.56
CA ARG A 141 -4.00 19.51 15.74
C ARG A 141 -5.27 18.71 15.36
N GLY A 142 -5.49 17.53 15.95
CA GLY A 142 -6.63 16.67 15.67
C GLY A 142 -6.56 15.95 14.30
N VAL A 143 -5.38 15.89 13.68
CA VAL A 143 -5.13 15.23 12.40
C VAL A 143 -4.47 13.90 12.66
N LYS A 144 -4.93 12.84 11.99
CA LYS A 144 -4.34 11.49 12.01
C LYS A 144 -3.22 11.35 10.99
N THR A 145 -2.46 10.25 11.05
CA THR A 145 -1.37 9.98 10.11
C THR A 145 -1.62 8.76 9.26
N ILE A 146 -1.29 8.87 7.97
CA ILE A 146 -1.19 7.75 7.03
C ILE A 146 0.28 7.56 6.70
N VAL A 147 0.76 6.31 6.73
CA VAL A 147 2.10 5.96 6.26
C VAL A 147 2.04 4.89 5.19
N TRP A 148 2.76 5.16 4.10
CA TRP A 148 2.85 4.29 2.95
C TRP A 148 3.83 3.14 3.17
N PHE A 149 3.45 1.96 2.67
CA PHE A 149 4.27 0.76 2.61
C PHE A 149 4.09 0.05 1.25
N GLU A 150 5.15 -0.56 0.78
CA GLU A 150 5.12 -1.53 -0.32
C GLU A 150 5.91 -2.77 0.14
N PRO A 151 5.33 -3.57 1.04
CA PRO A 151 6.06 -4.51 1.87
C PRO A 151 6.64 -5.70 1.12
N GLU A 152 6.10 -6.03 -0.04
CA GLU A 152 6.47 -7.22 -0.78
C GLU A 152 7.57 -6.97 -1.82
N ARG A 153 7.75 -5.74 -2.32
CA ARG A 153 8.88 -5.42 -3.21
C ARG A 153 10.14 -5.19 -2.40
N VAL A 154 11.19 -5.93 -2.76
CA VAL A 154 12.50 -5.88 -2.10
C VAL A 154 13.56 -5.53 -3.12
N ALA A 155 14.07 -4.30 -3.06
CA ALA A 155 15.06 -3.79 -4.00
C ALA A 155 16.50 -4.13 -3.58
N PRO A 156 17.44 -4.27 -4.54
CA PRO A 156 18.85 -4.43 -4.25
C PRO A 156 19.39 -3.34 -3.33
N GLY A 157 20.20 -3.74 -2.36
CA GLY A 157 20.79 -2.84 -1.36
C GLY A 157 19.91 -2.55 -0.14
N SER A 158 18.66 -3.02 -0.11
CA SER A 158 17.81 -2.94 1.07
C SER A 158 18.21 -3.98 2.14
N TRP A 159 17.72 -3.77 3.36
CA TRP A 159 18.03 -4.67 4.48
C TRP A 159 17.56 -6.11 4.23
N LEU A 160 16.32 -6.31 3.77
CA LEU A 160 15.80 -7.63 3.43
C LEU A 160 16.64 -8.31 2.34
N TYR A 161 17.01 -7.56 1.31
CA TYR A 161 17.81 -8.09 0.20
C TYR A 161 19.15 -8.63 0.66
N GLN A 162 19.79 -7.94 1.61
CA GLN A 162 21.14 -8.28 2.11
C GLN A 162 21.11 -9.33 3.22
N ASN A 163 20.08 -9.34 4.07
CA ASN A 163 20.08 -10.10 5.32
C ASN A 163 19.12 -11.30 5.31
N ARG A 164 18.20 -11.35 4.35
CA ARG A 164 17.21 -12.43 4.24
C ARG A 164 16.96 -12.88 2.80
N PRO A 165 18.02 -13.19 2.03
CA PRO A 165 17.86 -13.62 0.64
C PRO A 165 17.02 -14.89 0.51
N GLU A 166 17.01 -15.75 1.53
CA GLU A 166 16.22 -16.99 1.60
C GLU A 166 14.70 -16.77 1.70
N TRP A 167 14.28 -15.55 1.99
CA TRP A 167 12.86 -15.16 2.01
C TRP A 167 12.38 -14.54 0.69
N LEU A 168 13.26 -14.46 -0.31
CA LEU A 168 13.01 -13.67 -1.51
C LEU A 168 12.91 -14.54 -2.76
N LEU A 169 11.87 -14.30 -3.56
CA LEU A 169 11.73 -14.86 -4.90
C LEU A 169 12.27 -13.89 -5.93
N GLY A 170 13.03 -14.41 -6.88
CA GLY A 170 13.58 -13.62 -7.99
C GLY A 170 15.09 -13.75 -8.18
N LYS A 171 15.62 -13.07 -9.19
CA LYS A 171 17.03 -13.14 -9.61
C LYS A 171 17.84 -12.03 -8.97
N ASP A 172 19.12 -12.29 -8.75
CA ASP A 172 20.03 -11.29 -8.20
C ASP A 172 20.20 -10.07 -9.12
N GLY A 173 20.44 -8.93 -8.51
CA GLY A 173 20.62 -7.65 -9.19
C GLY A 173 19.32 -6.97 -9.66
N ARG A 174 18.17 -7.57 -9.37
CA ARG A 174 16.83 -7.03 -9.67
C ARG A 174 15.98 -6.96 -8.41
N ASP A 175 14.86 -6.23 -8.50
CA ASP A 175 13.83 -6.28 -7.47
C ASP A 175 13.33 -7.72 -7.31
N LYS A 176 13.16 -8.13 -6.06
CA LYS A 176 12.67 -9.44 -5.65
C LYS A 176 11.35 -9.28 -4.92
N LEU A 177 10.62 -10.38 -4.82
CA LEU A 177 9.38 -10.47 -4.07
C LEU A 177 9.63 -11.12 -2.70
N LEU A 178 9.17 -10.50 -1.63
CA LEU A 178 9.12 -11.13 -0.31
C LEU A 178 8.10 -12.27 -0.33
N PHE A 179 8.58 -13.48 -0.10
CA PHE A 179 7.76 -14.68 -0.12
C PHE A 179 6.99 -14.86 1.19
N LEU A 180 5.79 -14.32 1.25
CA LEU A 180 4.93 -14.39 2.45
C LEU A 180 4.35 -15.79 2.71
N GLY A 181 4.51 -16.73 1.80
CA GLY A 181 4.29 -18.16 2.06
C GLY A 181 5.33 -18.75 3.03
N ASN A 182 6.46 -18.11 3.22
CA ASN A 182 7.42 -18.47 4.26
C ASN A 182 6.93 -17.92 5.62
N PRO A 183 6.65 -18.78 6.63
CA PRO A 183 6.11 -18.33 7.92
C PRO A 183 7.01 -17.36 8.69
N GLU A 184 8.34 -17.46 8.54
CA GLU A 184 9.29 -16.56 9.21
C GLU A 184 9.26 -15.17 8.57
N ALA A 185 9.23 -15.11 7.23
CA ALA A 185 9.10 -13.85 6.49
C ALA A 185 7.79 -13.15 6.83
N TRP A 186 6.68 -13.89 6.82
CA TRP A 186 5.36 -13.38 7.20
C TRP A 186 5.35 -12.84 8.63
N LYS A 187 5.85 -13.63 9.60
CA LYS A 187 5.92 -13.23 11.00
C LYS A 187 6.74 -11.97 11.19
N TRP A 188 7.94 -11.92 10.59
CA TRP A 188 8.82 -10.76 10.65
C TRP A 188 8.12 -9.50 10.11
N LEU A 189 7.46 -9.59 8.94
CA LEU A 189 6.79 -8.44 8.35
C LEU A 189 5.66 -7.92 9.23
N VAL A 190 4.82 -8.83 9.74
CA VAL A 190 3.71 -8.47 10.64
C VAL A 190 4.23 -7.80 11.91
N GLU A 191 5.27 -8.36 12.54
CA GLU A 191 5.88 -7.79 13.74
C GLU A 191 6.51 -6.42 13.46
N ARG A 192 7.24 -6.28 12.34
CA ARG A 192 7.89 -5.02 11.94
C ARG A 192 6.85 -3.90 11.74
N VAL A 193 5.85 -4.15 10.92
CA VAL A 193 4.80 -3.16 10.62
C VAL A 193 3.98 -2.83 11.88
N SER A 194 3.58 -3.84 12.65
CA SER A 194 2.82 -3.63 13.89
C SER A 194 3.61 -2.82 14.93
N THR A 195 4.92 -3.03 15.00
CA THR A 195 5.80 -2.26 15.89
C THR A 195 5.88 -0.81 15.43
N LEU A 196 6.09 -0.57 14.14
CA LEU A 196 6.09 0.80 13.60
C LEU A 196 4.77 1.52 13.87
N ILE A 197 3.64 0.86 13.63
CA ILE A 197 2.31 1.43 13.91
C ILE A 197 2.20 1.88 15.37
N ARG A 198 2.58 1.02 16.32
CA ARG A 198 2.49 1.32 17.75
C ARG A 198 3.47 2.41 18.21
N GLU A 199 4.73 2.30 17.77
CA GLU A 199 5.81 3.16 18.29
C GLU A 199 5.89 4.51 17.58
N GLN A 200 5.45 4.58 16.34
CA GLN A 200 5.54 5.79 15.53
C GLN A 200 4.23 6.60 15.47
N GLY A 201 3.17 6.14 16.16
CA GLY A 201 1.90 6.84 16.20
C GLY A 201 1.15 6.85 14.85
N ILE A 202 1.26 5.76 14.09
CA ILE A 202 0.62 5.62 12.79
C ILE A 202 -0.85 5.23 12.99
N ASP A 203 -1.78 6.00 12.42
CA ASP A 203 -3.21 5.72 12.53
C ASP A 203 -3.74 4.86 11.38
N LEU A 204 -3.14 4.97 10.21
CA LEU A 204 -3.57 4.23 9.03
C LEU A 204 -2.37 3.71 8.25
N TYR A 205 -2.34 2.39 8.11
CA TYR A 205 -1.42 1.69 7.22
C TYR A 205 -1.94 1.76 5.80
N ARG A 206 -1.15 2.32 4.88
CA ARG A 206 -1.46 2.33 3.45
C ARG A 206 -0.54 1.38 2.71
N GLN A 207 -1.07 0.29 2.21
CA GLN A 207 -0.34 -0.64 1.37
C GLN A 207 -0.45 -0.24 -0.10
N ASP A 208 0.68 -0.21 -0.77
CA ASP A 208 0.80 -0.03 -2.21
C ASP A 208 1.44 -1.24 -2.87
N PHE A 209 1.40 -1.28 -4.19
CA PHE A 209 2.03 -2.31 -4.99
C PHE A 209 2.39 -1.75 -6.38
N ASN A 210 3.66 -1.46 -6.63
CA ASN A 210 4.13 -0.73 -7.81
C ASN A 210 5.07 -1.56 -8.70
N PHE A 211 4.97 -2.88 -8.67
CA PHE A 211 5.71 -3.74 -9.58
C PHE A 211 4.89 -4.98 -9.95
N GLU A 212 5.30 -5.68 -11.02
CA GLU A 212 4.58 -6.85 -11.53
C GLU A 212 5.17 -8.15 -10.96
N PRO A 213 4.49 -8.84 -10.04
CA PRO A 213 5.02 -10.03 -9.38
C PRO A 213 4.72 -11.34 -10.10
N LEU A 214 3.85 -11.35 -11.12
CA LEU A 214 3.30 -12.57 -11.71
C LEU A 214 4.39 -13.55 -12.20
N ALA A 215 5.44 -13.01 -12.87
CA ALA A 215 6.55 -13.83 -13.31
C ALA A 215 7.34 -14.45 -12.14
N LEU A 216 7.47 -13.69 -11.03
CA LEU A 216 8.17 -14.17 -9.84
C LEU A 216 7.42 -15.31 -9.16
N TRP A 217 6.09 -15.25 -9.12
CA TRP A 217 5.28 -16.35 -8.62
C TRP A 217 5.39 -17.58 -9.52
N ARG A 218 5.14 -17.41 -10.84
CA ARG A 218 5.18 -18.52 -11.81
C ARG A 218 6.52 -19.23 -11.89
N ASP A 219 7.63 -18.47 -11.79
CA ASP A 219 8.99 -19.06 -11.82
C ASP A 219 9.30 -19.88 -10.55
N ASN A 220 8.48 -19.79 -9.52
CA ASN A 220 8.68 -20.44 -8.22
C ASN A 220 7.49 -21.33 -7.79
N ASP A 221 6.43 -21.40 -8.59
CA ASP A 221 5.36 -22.37 -8.37
C ASP A 221 5.86 -23.80 -8.59
N ALA A 222 5.42 -24.73 -7.74
CA ALA A 222 5.69 -26.14 -7.95
C ALA A 222 4.91 -26.65 -9.18
N GLU A 223 5.45 -27.64 -9.87
CA GLU A 223 4.67 -28.40 -10.84
C GLU A 223 3.60 -29.22 -10.09
N ASP A 224 2.32 -29.03 -10.44
CA ASP A 224 1.18 -29.77 -9.89
C ASP A 224 1.06 -31.18 -10.49
#